data_c42e2f855a2d7055b5695a059b547796
#
_entry.id   c42e2f855a2d7055b5695a059b547796
#
_cell.length_a   1.000
_cell.length_b   1.000
_cell.length_c   1.000
_cell.angle_alpha   90.00
_cell.angle_beta   90.00
_cell.angle_gamma   90.00
#
_symmetry.space_group_name_H-M   'P 1'
#
loop_
_entity.id
_entity.type
_entity.pdbx_description
1 polymer ?
#
loop_
_entity_poly.entity_id
_entity_poly.type
_entity_poly.pdbx_seq_one_letter_code
_entity_poly.pdbx_strand_id
1 'polypeptide(L)'
;MSAPPTAVVHEKNAAVIETNLPSRLDRLPWGRFHSLIVVALGVTWLLDGLEVTLAGAVASALKSSPSLRFTNADVGLAGSAYIAGAVLGALGFGWLTDRLGRRKLFFITLALYLAATAATALSWNLASFLLFRFLTGAGIGGEYTAINSTIQEFTPARVRGWTD
;
A
#
# COMPACT_ATOMS: atom_id res chain seq x y z
N MET A 1 21.57 -4.07 -63.16
CA MET A 1 20.45 -3.77 -62.28
C MET A 1 20.96 -3.96 -60.85
N SER A 2 21.44 -2.92 -60.21
CA SER A 2 21.91 -2.92 -58.84
C SER A 2 20.74 -2.67 -57.85
N ALA A 3 20.61 -3.51 -56.87
CA ALA A 3 19.60 -3.37 -55.81
C ALA A 3 19.88 -2.10 -54.97
N PRO A 4 18.86 -1.40 -54.51
CA PRO A 4 19.02 -0.24 -53.65
C PRO A 4 19.48 -0.64 -52.25
N PRO A 5 20.29 0.21 -51.56
CA PRO A 5 20.72 -0.09 -50.20
C PRO A 5 19.55 -0.05 -49.22
N THR A 6 19.38 -1.12 -48.48
CA THR A 6 18.48 -1.22 -47.34
C THR A 6 18.81 -0.14 -46.31
N ALA A 7 17.84 0.74 -46.05
CA ALA A 7 17.92 1.74 -44.98
C ALA A 7 18.07 1.04 -43.63
N VAL A 8 19.25 1.22 -43.02
CA VAL A 8 19.48 0.81 -41.63
C VAL A 8 18.68 1.75 -40.74
N VAL A 9 17.54 1.24 -40.24
CA VAL A 9 16.79 1.91 -39.19
C VAL A 9 17.68 1.93 -37.94
N HIS A 10 18.20 3.10 -37.61
CA HIS A 10 18.81 3.34 -36.29
C HIS A 10 17.74 3.25 -35.25
N GLU A 11 17.50 2.05 -34.75
CA GLU A 11 16.81 1.82 -33.48
C GLU A 11 17.63 2.56 -32.41
N LYS A 12 17.01 3.57 -31.76
CA LYS A 12 17.61 4.25 -30.61
C LYS A 12 17.85 3.17 -29.56
N ASN A 13 19.09 2.72 -29.46
CA ASN A 13 19.56 1.83 -28.38
C ASN A 13 19.33 2.53 -27.06
N ALA A 14 18.19 2.25 -26.41
CA ALA A 14 18.09 2.41 -24.98
C ALA A 14 19.25 1.58 -24.42
N ALA A 15 20.21 2.23 -23.79
CA ALA A 15 21.38 1.56 -23.23
C ALA A 15 20.87 0.51 -22.24
N VAL A 16 20.89 -0.75 -22.66
CA VAL A 16 20.59 -1.88 -21.78
C VAL A 16 21.74 -1.96 -20.80
N ILE A 17 21.51 -1.52 -19.57
CA ILE A 17 22.49 -1.64 -18.49
C ILE A 17 22.41 -3.10 -18.02
N GLU A 18 23.33 -3.92 -18.48
CA GLU A 18 23.51 -5.27 -17.94
C GLU A 18 24.04 -5.16 -16.52
N THR A 19 23.24 -5.61 -15.56
CA THR A 19 23.60 -5.58 -14.14
C THR A 19 23.48 -6.97 -13.53
N ASN A 20 24.46 -7.35 -12.71
CA ASN A 20 24.48 -8.60 -11.95
C ASN A 20 23.76 -8.46 -10.60
N LEU A 21 23.16 -7.30 -10.30
CA LEU A 21 22.55 -7.03 -8.99
C LEU A 21 21.45 -8.03 -8.62
N PRO A 22 20.48 -8.37 -9.51
CA PRO A 22 19.47 -9.37 -9.19
C PRO A 22 20.05 -10.73 -8.85
N SER A 23 20.99 -11.22 -9.67
CA SER A 23 21.64 -12.52 -9.46
C SER A 23 22.52 -12.57 -8.20
N ARG A 24 23.06 -11.43 -7.77
CA ARG A 24 23.79 -11.32 -6.50
C ARG A 24 22.86 -11.33 -5.31
N LEU A 25 21.72 -10.65 -5.39
CA LEU A 25 20.67 -10.66 -4.36
C LEU A 25 20.13 -12.07 -4.15
N ASP A 26 19.86 -12.81 -5.24
CA ASP A 26 19.34 -14.17 -5.18
C ASP A 26 20.32 -15.18 -4.55
N ARG A 27 21.63 -14.89 -4.57
CA ARG A 27 22.67 -15.72 -3.93
C ARG A 27 22.88 -15.40 -2.45
N LEU A 28 22.32 -14.30 -1.93
CA LEU A 28 22.49 -13.94 -0.53
C LEU A 28 21.85 -15.00 0.37
N PRO A 29 22.53 -15.43 1.43
CA PRO A 29 21.90 -16.27 2.45
C PRO A 29 20.86 -15.46 3.22
N TRP A 30 19.80 -16.13 3.66
CA TRP A 30 18.84 -15.53 4.59
C TRP A 30 19.57 -15.09 5.87
N GLY A 31 19.49 -13.83 6.21
CA GLY A 31 20.16 -13.24 7.35
C GLY A 31 19.22 -12.44 8.24
N ARG A 32 19.75 -11.99 9.38
CA ARG A 32 19.01 -11.17 10.36
C ARG A 32 18.33 -9.93 9.75
N PHE A 33 18.96 -9.34 8.73
CA PHE A 33 18.42 -8.18 8.02
C PHE A 33 17.10 -8.53 7.30
N HIS A 34 17.04 -9.65 6.59
CA HIS A 34 15.83 -10.10 5.91
C HIS A 34 14.70 -10.38 6.91
N SER A 35 15.03 -11.08 8.02
CA SER A 35 14.06 -11.34 9.08
C SER A 35 13.55 -10.05 9.73
N LEU A 36 14.43 -9.07 9.95
CA LEU A 36 14.05 -7.79 10.53
C LEU A 36 13.06 -7.04 9.61
N ILE A 37 13.33 -7.01 8.29
CA ILE A 37 12.43 -6.37 7.32
C ILE A 37 11.07 -7.07 7.31
N VAL A 38 11.05 -8.40 7.16
CA VAL A 38 9.80 -9.15 7.11
C VAL A 38 8.99 -9.00 8.38
N VAL A 39 9.63 -9.05 9.56
CA VAL A 39 8.95 -8.85 10.85
C VAL A 39 8.44 -7.42 10.98
N ALA A 40 9.26 -6.41 10.64
CA ALA A 40 8.84 -5.02 10.73
C ALA A 40 7.64 -4.71 9.83
N LEU A 41 7.67 -5.21 8.59
CA LEU A 41 6.56 -5.06 7.65
C LEU A 41 5.34 -5.92 8.03
N GLY A 42 5.57 -7.10 8.62
CA GLY A 42 4.50 -7.95 9.14
C GLY A 42 3.78 -7.35 10.34
N VAL A 43 4.45 -6.54 11.16
CA VAL A 43 3.81 -5.80 12.26
C VAL A 43 2.82 -4.76 11.73
N THR A 44 3.13 -4.06 10.64
CA THR A 44 2.17 -3.11 10.04
C THR A 44 0.93 -3.83 9.55
N TRP A 45 1.07 -4.96 8.89
CA TRP A 45 -0.06 -5.82 8.47
C TRP A 45 -0.94 -6.28 9.63
N LEU A 46 -0.31 -6.64 10.74
CA LEU A 46 -1.04 -7.05 11.95
C LEU A 46 -1.83 -5.87 12.54
N LEU A 47 -1.25 -4.66 12.53
CA LEU A 47 -1.93 -3.46 13.00
C LEU A 47 -3.11 -3.08 12.11
N ASP A 48 -2.98 -3.23 10.79
CA ASP A 48 -4.05 -3.00 9.83
C ASP A 48 -5.21 -3.98 10.02
N GLY A 49 -4.91 -5.28 10.21
CA GLY A 49 -5.90 -6.29 10.56
C GLY A 49 -6.62 -6.00 11.88
N LEU A 50 -5.88 -5.48 12.87
CA LEU A 50 -6.44 -5.05 14.14
C LEU A 50 -7.41 -3.88 13.96
N GLU A 51 -7.08 -2.89 13.10
CA GLU A 51 -7.98 -1.76 12.84
C GLU A 51 -9.31 -2.21 12.24
N VAL A 52 -9.28 -3.12 11.27
CA VAL A 52 -10.50 -3.66 10.65
C VAL A 52 -11.39 -4.35 11.70
N THR A 53 -10.79 -5.13 12.61
CA THR A 53 -11.52 -5.80 13.69
C THR A 53 -12.05 -4.81 14.72
N LEU A 54 -11.29 -3.79 15.10
CA LEU A 54 -11.71 -2.73 16.01
C LEU A 54 -12.85 -1.91 15.43
N ALA A 55 -12.87 -1.65 14.12
CA ALA A 55 -13.98 -0.97 13.47
C ALA A 55 -15.32 -1.71 13.68
N GLY A 56 -15.31 -3.04 13.62
CA GLY A 56 -16.48 -3.87 13.96
C GLY A 56 -16.90 -3.74 15.42
N ALA A 57 -15.95 -3.76 16.34
CA ALA A 57 -16.21 -3.62 17.78
C ALA A 57 -16.77 -2.22 18.14
N VAL A 58 -16.25 -1.17 17.48
CA VAL A 58 -16.71 0.23 17.70
C VAL A 58 -18.08 0.50 17.07
N ALA A 59 -18.55 -0.33 16.14
CA ALA A 59 -19.84 -0.13 15.48
C ALA A 59 -21.01 -0.02 16.44
N SER A 60 -21.01 -0.78 17.53
CA SER A 60 -22.04 -0.70 18.58
C SER A 60 -22.01 0.65 19.32
N ALA A 61 -20.83 1.15 19.63
CA ALA A 61 -20.62 2.44 20.26
C ALA A 61 -21.05 3.61 19.36
N LEU A 62 -20.80 3.53 18.05
CA LEU A 62 -21.24 4.51 17.07
C LEU A 62 -22.78 4.61 16.99
N LYS A 63 -23.47 3.47 17.08
CA LYS A 63 -24.93 3.42 17.10
C LYS A 63 -25.53 4.01 18.37
N SER A 64 -24.89 3.78 19.52
CA SER A 64 -25.35 4.31 20.82
C SER A 64 -24.89 5.75 21.08
N SER A 65 -24.05 6.31 20.23
CA SER A 65 -23.53 7.68 20.36
C SER A 65 -24.66 8.71 20.26
N PRO A 66 -24.80 9.64 21.22
CA PRO A 66 -25.82 10.69 21.16
C PRO A 66 -25.66 11.64 19.98
N SER A 67 -24.43 11.84 19.52
CA SER A 67 -24.08 12.77 18.45
C SER A 67 -24.17 12.17 17.05
N LEU A 68 -23.77 10.91 16.88
CA LEU A 68 -23.68 10.27 15.57
C LEU A 68 -24.90 9.41 15.22
N ARG A 69 -25.44 8.65 16.18
CA ARG A 69 -26.67 7.81 16.04
C ARG A 69 -26.70 6.97 14.77
N PHE A 70 -25.59 6.30 14.46
CA PHE A 70 -25.44 5.54 13.21
C PHE A 70 -26.41 4.36 13.14
N THR A 71 -26.99 4.19 11.96
CA THR A 71 -27.78 3.00 11.60
C THR A 71 -26.85 1.86 11.16
N ASN A 72 -27.41 0.66 10.97
CA ASN A 72 -26.66 -0.47 10.38
C ASN A 72 -26.17 -0.14 8.96
N ALA A 73 -26.97 0.61 8.20
CA ALA A 73 -26.60 1.06 6.85
C ALA A 73 -25.40 2.02 6.88
N ASP A 74 -25.36 2.95 7.84
CA ASP A 74 -24.27 3.91 7.98
C ASP A 74 -22.95 3.21 8.33
N VAL A 75 -22.99 2.20 9.19
CA VAL A 75 -21.84 1.36 9.52
C VAL A 75 -21.35 0.58 8.27
N GLY A 76 -22.31 0.03 7.50
CA GLY A 76 -22.00 -0.64 6.23
C GLY A 76 -21.36 0.31 5.20
N LEU A 77 -21.90 1.53 5.07
CA LEU A 77 -21.32 2.58 4.21
C LEU A 77 -19.92 2.97 4.64
N ALA A 78 -19.65 3.04 5.95
CA ALA A 78 -18.32 3.34 6.45
C ALA A 78 -17.30 2.25 6.08
N GLY A 79 -17.67 0.98 6.16
CA GLY A 79 -16.88 -0.14 5.68
C GLY A 79 -16.63 -0.08 4.16
N SER A 80 -17.67 0.24 3.39
CA SER A 80 -17.57 0.40 1.93
C SER A 80 -16.68 1.57 1.53
N ALA A 81 -16.77 2.71 2.24
CA ALA A 81 -15.91 3.87 2.02
C ALA A 81 -14.43 3.54 2.27
N TYR A 82 -14.15 2.79 3.35
CA TYR A 82 -12.80 2.31 3.65
C TYR A 82 -12.24 1.42 2.54
N ILE A 83 -13.01 0.42 2.07
CA ILE A 83 -12.59 -0.48 1.00
C ILE A 83 -12.37 0.29 -0.32
N ALA A 84 -13.29 1.20 -0.67
CA ALA A 84 -13.13 2.05 -1.84
C ALA A 84 -11.86 2.90 -1.75
N GLY A 85 -11.59 3.47 -0.57
CA GLY A 85 -10.34 4.18 -0.29
C GLY A 85 -9.12 3.30 -0.50
N ALA A 86 -9.13 2.07 0.03
CA ALA A 86 -8.02 1.13 -0.09
C ALA A 86 -7.71 0.77 -1.56
N VAL A 87 -8.75 0.50 -2.36
CA VAL A 87 -8.59 0.20 -3.78
C VAL A 87 -8.02 1.40 -4.56
N LEU A 88 -8.62 2.58 -4.37
CA LEU A 88 -8.15 3.79 -5.06
C LEU A 88 -6.78 4.24 -4.57
N GLY A 89 -6.50 4.06 -3.28
CA GLY A 89 -5.19 4.30 -2.68
C GLY A 89 -4.12 3.39 -3.26
N ALA A 90 -4.38 2.07 -3.35
CA ALA A 90 -3.45 1.12 -3.95
C ALA A 90 -3.13 1.48 -5.41
N LEU A 91 -4.12 1.85 -6.21
CA LEU A 91 -3.92 2.25 -7.60
C LEU A 91 -3.17 3.58 -7.70
N GLY A 92 -3.62 4.61 -6.96
CA GLY A 92 -3.05 5.95 -7.04
C GLY A 92 -1.63 6.03 -6.48
N PHE A 93 -1.41 5.47 -5.29
CA PHE A 93 -0.09 5.46 -4.67
C PHE A 93 0.85 4.43 -5.31
N GLY A 94 0.31 3.34 -5.88
CA GLY A 94 1.10 2.41 -6.70
C GLY A 94 1.78 3.15 -7.86
N TRP A 95 1.03 3.92 -8.63
CA TRP A 95 1.58 4.76 -9.69
C TRP A 95 2.55 5.83 -9.17
N LEU A 96 2.28 6.39 -8.00
CA LEU A 96 3.11 7.42 -7.39
C LEU A 96 4.42 6.86 -6.83
N THR A 97 4.45 5.56 -6.46
CA THR A 97 5.64 4.85 -5.97
C THR A 97 6.78 4.91 -6.96
N ASP A 98 6.47 4.74 -8.25
CA ASP A 98 7.46 4.74 -9.32
C ASP A 98 8.10 6.12 -9.52
N ARG A 99 7.40 7.20 -9.15
CA ARG A 99 7.87 8.59 -9.31
C ARG A 99 8.58 9.15 -8.09
N LEU A 100 8.04 8.93 -6.90
CA LEU A 100 8.56 9.52 -5.65
C LEU A 100 9.55 8.62 -4.93
N GLY A 101 9.58 7.34 -5.31
CA GLY A 101 10.37 6.32 -4.64
C GLY A 101 9.67 5.77 -3.39
N ARG A 102 9.85 4.49 -3.14
CA ARG A 102 9.12 3.69 -2.13
C ARG A 102 9.23 4.21 -0.71
N ARG A 103 10.44 4.61 -0.30
CA ARG A 103 10.67 5.09 1.06
C ARG A 103 9.86 6.36 1.38
N LYS A 104 9.84 7.33 0.47
CA LYS A 104 9.09 8.57 0.68
C LYS A 104 7.60 8.30 0.69
N LEU A 105 7.15 7.46 -0.23
CA LEU A 105 5.73 7.13 -0.32
C LEU A 105 5.24 6.40 0.91
N PHE A 106 5.98 5.42 1.43
CA PHE A 106 5.65 4.73 2.67
C PHE A 106 5.39 5.71 3.82
N PHE A 107 6.27 6.68 4.04
CA PHE A 107 6.05 7.68 5.10
C PHE A 107 4.85 8.59 4.82
N ILE A 108 4.57 8.92 3.56
CA ILE A 108 3.41 9.75 3.20
C ILE A 108 2.11 8.98 3.45
N THR A 109 2.03 7.74 3.01
CA THR A 109 0.84 6.89 3.19
C THR A 109 0.61 6.56 4.66
N LEU A 110 1.66 6.26 5.42
CA LEU A 110 1.60 6.04 6.86
C LEU A 110 1.12 7.31 7.60
N ALA A 111 1.66 8.48 7.25
CA ALA A 111 1.21 9.74 7.84
C ALA A 111 -0.26 10.06 7.51
N LEU A 112 -0.67 9.81 6.26
CA LEU A 112 -2.06 9.94 5.83
C LEU A 112 -2.98 9.01 6.63
N TYR A 113 -2.60 7.74 6.75
CA TYR A 113 -3.32 6.74 7.52
C TYR A 113 -3.51 7.17 8.98
N LEU A 114 -2.42 7.51 9.67
CA LEU A 114 -2.46 7.91 11.08
C LEU A 114 -3.29 9.17 11.29
N ALA A 115 -3.12 10.17 10.43
CA ALA A 115 -3.87 11.42 10.51
C ALA A 115 -5.37 11.20 10.25
N ALA A 116 -5.73 10.40 9.24
CA ALA A 116 -7.11 10.09 8.90
C ALA A 116 -7.78 9.24 10.00
N THR A 117 -7.08 8.28 10.57
CA THR A 117 -7.56 7.47 11.69
C THR A 117 -7.82 8.33 12.92
N ALA A 118 -6.88 9.22 13.28
CA ALA A 118 -7.08 10.17 14.37
C ALA A 118 -8.25 11.13 14.10
N ALA A 119 -8.37 11.64 12.87
CA ALA A 119 -9.47 12.50 12.46
C ALA A 119 -10.84 11.77 12.50
N THR A 120 -10.87 10.46 12.29
CA THR A 120 -12.09 9.67 12.41
C THR A 120 -12.69 9.76 13.82
N ALA A 121 -11.85 9.82 14.86
CA ALA A 121 -12.31 10.00 16.26
C ALA A 121 -12.94 11.38 16.51
N LEU A 122 -12.61 12.37 15.68
CA LEU A 122 -13.14 13.74 15.77
C LEU A 122 -14.34 13.98 14.84
N SER A 123 -14.90 12.95 14.25
CA SER A 123 -16.02 13.07 13.32
C SER A 123 -17.27 13.59 14.01
N TRP A 124 -17.91 14.58 13.40
CA TRP A 124 -19.11 15.25 13.93
C TRP A 124 -20.41 14.88 13.19
N ASN A 125 -20.30 14.23 12.04
CA ASN A 125 -21.44 13.71 11.26
C ASN A 125 -21.02 12.52 10.41
N LEU A 126 -21.99 11.89 9.74
CA LEU A 126 -21.75 10.74 8.86
C LEU A 126 -20.81 11.07 7.72
N ALA A 127 -20.97 12.23 7.06
CA ALA A 127 -20.15 12.60 5.91
C ALA A 127 -18.66 12.75 6.28
N SER A 128 -18.36 13.42 7.42
CA SER A 128 -16.98 13.53 7.90
C SER A 128 -16.41 12.17 8.28
N PHE A 129 -17.20 11.30 8.90
CA PHE A 129 -16.79 9.94 9.24
C PHE A 129 -16.46 9.12 7.98
N LEU A 130 -17.33 9.14 6.97
CA LEU A 130 -17.11 8.45 5.70
C LEU A 130 -15.85 8.97 4.96
N LEU A 131 -15.67 10.29 4.95
CA LEU A 131 -14.48 10.91 4.35
C LEU A 131 -13.18 10.42 5.03
N PHE A 132 -13.14 10.46 6.36
CA PHE A 132 -11.96 10.03 7.09
C PHE A 132 -11.72 8.52 6.97
N ARG A 133 -12.78 7.71 6.93
CA ARG A 133 -12.68 6.27 6.63
C ARG A 133 -12.14 6.00 5.23
N PHE A 134 -12.58 6.75 4.25
CA PHE A 134 -12.04 6.67 2.89
C PHE A 134 -10.54 7.02 2.86
N LEU A 135 -10.14 8.11 3.52
CA LEU A 135 -8.73 8.52 3.58
C LEU A 135 -7.86 7.50 4.36
N THR A 136 -8.39 6.92 5.44
CA THR A 136 -7.73 5.83 6.17
C THR A 136 -7.48 4.65 5.24
N GLY A 137 -8.53 4.21 4.51
CA GLY A 137 -8.40 3.15 3.52
C GLY A 137 -7.38 3.48 2.44
N ALA A 138 -7.39 4.72 1.91
CA ALA A 138 -6.44 5.14 0.90
C ALA A 138 -4.98 5.09 1.40
N GLY A 139 -4.73 5.48 2.63
CA GLY A 139 -3.42 5.37 3.27
C GLY A 139 -2.94 3.92 3.34
N ILE A 140 -3.78 3.02 3.85
CA ILE A 140 -3.48 1.58 3.96
C ILE A 140 -3.25 0.95 2.58
N GLY A 141 -4.13 1.23 1.59
CA GLY A 141 -3.96 0.69 0.25
C GLY A 141 -2.62 1.09 -0.39
N GLY A 142 -2.20 2.33 -0.16
CA GLY A 142 -0.88 2.81 -0.58
C GLY A 142 0.27 2.14 0.17
N GLU A 143 0.11 1.90 1.47
CA GLU A 143 1.10 1.22 2.29
C GLU A 143 1.31 -0.22 1.85
N TYR A 144 0.25 -0.99 1.58
CA TYR A 144 0.34 -2.36 1.03
C TYR A 144 1.16 -2.42 -0.25
N THR A 145 0.96 -1.47 -1.16
CA THR A 145 1.74 -1.41 -2.40
C THR A 145 3.23 -1.20 -2.13
N ALA A 146 3.58 -0.31 -1.21
CA ALA A 146 4.96 -0.04 -0.84
C ALA A 146 5.61 -1.22 -0.11
N ILE A 147 4.88 -1.88 0.80
CA ILE A 147 5.34 -3.05 1.57
C ILE A 147 5.63 -4.23 0.64
N ASN A 148 4.66 -4.64 -0.17
CA ASN A 148 4.80 -5.78 -1.07
C ASN A 148 5.96 -5.58 -2.05
N SER A 149 6.07 -4.39 -2.63
CA SER A 149 7.19 -4.05 -3.49
C SER A 149 8.53 -4.15 -2.77
N THR A 150 8.59 -3.73 -1.51
CA THR A 150 9.82 -3.77 -0.70
C THR A 150 10.20 -5.22 -0.37
N ILE A 151 9.24 -6.04 0.06
CA ILE A 151 9.49 -7.46 0.35
C ILE A 151 10.04 -8.16 -0.89
N GLN A 152 9.39 -7.96 -2.05
CA GLN A 152 9.80 -8.60 -3.30
C GLN A 152 11.21 -8.19 -3.77
N GLU A 153 11.65 -6.97 -3.47
CA GLU A 153 12.99 -6.50 -3.84
C GLU A 153 14.08 -7.00 -2.91
N PHE A 154 13.82 -7.04 -1.61
CA PHE A 154 14.85 -7.42 -0.63
C PHE A 154 14.90 -8.92 -0.37
N THR A 155 13.87 -9.68 -0.78
CA THR A 155 13.81 -11.11 -0.53
C THR A 155 14.40 -11.91 -1.70
N PRO A 156 15.35 -12.83 -1.47
CA PRO A 156 15.87 -13.73 -2.50
C PRO A 156 14.76 -14.52 -3.18
N ALA A 157 14.85 -14.71 -4.51
CA ALA A 157 13.80 -15.35 -5.32
C ALA A 157 13.35 -16.72 -4.78
N ARG A 158 14.28 -17.52 -4.23
CA ARG A 158 14.03 -18.88 -3.69
C ARG A 158 13.08 -18.93 -2.49
N VAL A 159 12.95 -17.83 -1.74
CA VAL A 159 12.11 -17.76 -0.52
C VAL A 159 11.00 -16.73 -0.63
N ARG A 160 10.92 -15.99 -1.74
CA ARG A 160 9.96 -14.91 -1.97
C ARG A 160 8.52 -15.38 -1.82
N GLY A 161 8.15 -16.53 -2.41
CA GLY A 161 6.81 -17.07 -2.29
C GLY A 161 6.44 -17.65 -0.91
N TRP A 162 7.40 -17.67 0.03
CA TRP A 162 7.13 -18.06 1.41
C TRP A 162 6.99 -16.85 2.33
N THR A 163 7.50 -15.68 1.90
CA THR A 163 7.48 -14.42 2.65
C THR A 163 6.37 -13.46 2.23
N ASP A 164 5.71 -13.72 1.09
CA ASP A 164 4.49 -13.07 0.65
C ASP A 164 3.28 -13.81 1.24
#